data_d7826c0c72d4d703e4c05b7d3e1b79ed
#
_entry.id   d7826c0c72d4d703e4c05b7d3e1b79ed
#
_cell.length_a   1.000
_cell.length_b   1.000
_cell.length_c   1.000
_cell.angle_alpha   90.00
_cell.angle_beta   90.00
_cell.angle_gamma   90.00
#
_symmetry.space_group_name_H-M   'P 1'
#
loop_
_entity.id
_entity.type
_entity.pdbx_description
1 polymer ?
#
loop_
_entity_poly.entity_id
_entity_poly.type
_entity_poly.pdbx_seq_one_letter_code
_entity_poly.pdbx_strand_id
1 'polypeptide(L)'
;MSSNALSEHLLDCLKRVAAALRDADVPYALGGGLSAWARGGPPSENDVDILIREEDVEPAHRALAALGLRTAVPPEGWLVKAYDDEILIDLIYRPSGLVIDDEFLARCDELSVQAVWMLVMPVDDLLVSKLLSLTEHHLDFGRALEISRALREQVDWSEVRRRTEHSPIARAFLNLVVDLGIAGTAVSLPAKAMAGET
;
A
#
# COMPACT_ATOMS: atom_id res chain seq x y z
N MET A 1 2.28 -10.34 25.28
CA MET A 1 2.53 -11.11 24.04
C MET A 1 1.44 -10.66 23.06
N SER A 2 1.68 -9.60 22.28
CA SER A 2 0.71 -9.14 21.28
C SER A 2 0.67 -10.17 20.17
N SER A 3 -0.50 -10.74 19.92
CA SER A 3 -0.76 -11.66 18.81
C SER A 3 -0.50 -10.90 17.49
N ASN A 4 0.57 -11.26 16.79
CA ASN A 4 0.86 -10.78 15.43
C ASN A 4 -0.01 -11.50 14.38
N ALA A 5 -1.13 -12.08 14.83
CA ALA A 5 -2.07 -12.79 13.99
C ALA A 5 -3.16 -11.84 13.50
N LEU A 6 -3.41 -11.84 12.19
CA LEU A 6 -4.60 -11.23 11.60
C LEU A 6 -5.86 -11.94 12.10
N SER A 7 -7.00 -11.26 12.08
CA SER A 7 -8.26 -11.92 12.37
C SER A 7 -8.55 -12.98 11.31
N GLU A 8 -9.09 -14.14 11.73
CA GLU A 8 -9.50 -15.20 10.80
C GLU A 8 -10.51 -14.68 9.77
N HIS A 9 -11.41 -13.81 10.21
CA HIS A 9 -12.42 -13.20 9.36
C HIS A 9 -11.79 -12.34 8.25
N LEU A 10 -10.77 -11.52 8.56
CA LEU A 10 -10.05 -10.72 7.57
C LEU A 10 -9.37 -11.60 6.51
N LEU A 11 -8.76 -12.71 6.95
CA LEU A 11 -8.10 -13.66 6.05
C LEU A 11 -9.09 -14.42 5.16
N ASP A 12 -10.23 -14.80 5.69
CA ASP A 12 -11.28 -15.46 4.93
C ASP A 12 -11.92 -14.49 3.92
N CYS A 13 -12.14 -13.24 4.30
CA CYS A 13 -12.57 -12.18 3.39
C CYS A 13 -11.56 -12.00 2.24
N LEU A 14 -10.27 -11.86 2.55
CA LEU A 14 -9.21 -11.75 1.54
C LEU A 14 -9.24 -12.92 0.54
N LYS A 15 -9.36 -14.17 1.03
CA LYS A 15 -9.41 -15.36 0.18
C LYS A 15 -10.63 -15.37 -0.74
N ARG A 16 -11.80 -14.97 -0.23
CA ARG A 16 -13.04 -14.88 -1.02
C ARG A 16 -12.94 -13.83 -2.10
N VAL A 17 -12.42 -12.64 -1.77
CA VAL A 17 -12.16 -11.56 -2.72
C VAL A 17 -11.17 -12.00 -3.80
N ALA A 18 -10.04 -12.58 -3.39
CA ALA A 18 -9.02 -13.09 -4.31
C ALA A 18 -9.57 -14.15 -5.29
N ALA A 19 -10.41 -15.07 -4.79
CA ALA A 19 -11.06 -16.08 -5.63
C ALA A 19 -12.02 -15.44 -6.64
N ALA A 20 -12.86 -14.51 -6.19
CA ALA A 20 -13.83 -13.84 -7.06
C ALA A 20 -13.16 -13.02 -8.18
N LEU A 21 -12.08 -12.31 -7.88
CA LEU A 21 -11.34 -11.54 -8.88
C LEU A 21 -10.67 -12.46 -9.90
N ARG A 22 -10.06 -13.55 -9.46
CA ARG A 22 -9.47 -14.55 -10.34
C ARG A 22 -10.51 -15.21 -11.24
N ASP A 23 -11.69 -15.58 -10.70
CA ASP A 23 -12.76 -16.21 -11.45
C ASP A 23 -13.42 -15.25 -12.48
N ALA A 24 -13.22 -13.94 -12.27
CA ALA A 24 -13.63 -12.88 -13.18
C ALA A 24 -12.53 -12.45 -14.16
N ASP A 25 -11.38 -13.15 -14.20
CA ASP A 25 -10.19 -12.81 -15.00
C ASP A 25 -9.68 -11.36 -14.75
N VAL A 26 -9.81 -10.84 -13.52
CA VAL A 26 -9.33 -9.52 -13.13
C VAL A 26 -7.93 -9.65 -12.54
N PRO A 27 -6.89 -9.11 -13.20
CA PRO A 27 -5.55 -9.02 -12.63
C PRO A 27 -5.55 -8.04 -11.45
N TYR A 28 -4.89 -8.42 -10.36
CA TYR A 28 -4.84 -7.58 -9.16
C TYR A 28 -3.55 -7.81 -8.38
N ALA A 29 -3.22 -6.86 -7.50
CA ALA A 29 -2.18 -7.02 -6.49
C ALA A 29 -2.70 -6.64 -5.10
N LEU A 30 -2.25 -7.35 -4.07
CA LEU A 30 -2.49 -7.00 -2.67
C LEU A 30 -1.71 -5.74 -2.32
N GLY A 31 -2.40 -4.75 -1.77
CA GLY A 31 -1.85 -3.46 -1.36
C GLY A 31 -1.87 -3.24 0.15
N GLY A 32 -1.67 -2.00 0.53
CA GLY A 32 -1.90 -1.48 1.87
C GLY A 32 -1.22 -2.21 3.01
N GLY A 33 -1.91 -2.28 4.12
CA GLY A 33 -1.43 -2.92 5.35
C GLY A 33 -1.16 -4.42 5.20
N LEU A 34 -2.00 -5.12 4.44
CA LEU A 34 -1.84 -6.55 4.21
C LEU A 34 -0.63 -6.87 3.31
N SER A 35 -0.27 -6.01 2.35
CA SER A 35 0.95 -6.20 1.57
C SER A 35 2.21 -6.08 2.45
N ALA A 36 2.23 -5.13 3.40
CA ALA A 36 3.31 -5.04 4.38
C ALA A 36 3.39 -6.30 5.25
N TRP A 37 2.25 -6.77 5.77
CA TRP A 37 2.20 -7.97 6.59
C TRP A 37 2.65 -9.22 5.84
N ALA A 38 2.24 -9.39 4.58
CA ALA A 38 2.67 -10.51 3.74
C ALA A 38 4.19 -10.58 3.55
N ARG A 39 4.88 -9.45 3.71
CA ARG A 39 6.34 -9.31 3.65
C ARG A 39 7.04 -9.38 5.01
N GLY A 40 6.31 -9.68 6.08
CA GLY A 40 6.84 -9.74 7.46
C GLY A 40 6.74 -8.42 8.23
N GLY A 41 5.97 -7.48 7.71
CA GLY A 41 5.66 -6.21 8.37
C GLY A 41 4.61 -6.33 9.47
N PRO A 42 4.17 -5.19 10.03
CA PRO A 42 3.17 -5.16 11.10
C PRO A 42 1.79 -5.64 10.60
N PRO A 43 0.95 -6.22 11.49
CA PRO A 43 -0.37 -6.70 11.12
C PRO A 43 -1.26 -5.55 10.61
N SER A 44 -2.15 -5.84 9.67
CA SER A 44 -3.26 -4.97 9.28
C SER A 44 -4.46 -5.24 10.16
N GLU A 45 -5.36 -4.25 10.31
CA GLU A 45 -6.49 -4.41 11.22
C GLU A 45 -7.74 -4.91 10.50
N ASN A 46 -8.49 -4.04 9.78
CA ASN A 46 -9.81 -4.40 9.27
C ASN A 46 -10.02 -4.02 7.80
N ASP A 47 -8.97 -3.82 7.03
CA ASP A 47 -9.05 -3.39 5.63
C ASP A 47 -8.26 -4.31 4.69
N VAL A 48 -8.84 -4.54 3.53
CA VAL A 48 -8.26 -5.27 2.41
C VAL A 48 -8.10 -4.32 1.24
N ASP A 49 -6.87 -3.87 1.00
CA ASP A 49 -6.54 -3.02 -0.14
C ASP A 49 -6.15 -3.87 -1.35
N ILE A 50 -6.89 -3.77 -2.43
CA ILE A 50 -6.64 -4.46 -3.70
C ILE A 50 -6.36 -3.42 -4.77
N LEU A 51 -5.21 -3.55 -5.42
CA LEU A 51 -4.81 -2.70 -6.53
C LEU A 51 -5.23 -3.35 -7.85
N ILE A 52 -5.97 -2.62 -8.67
CA ILE A 52 -6.47 -3.06 -9.98
C ILE A 52 -6.23 -1.97 -11.02
N ARG A 53 -6.18 -2.34 -12.30
CA ARG A 53 -6.15 -1.37 -13.38
C ARG A 53 -7.49 -0.65 -13.47
N GLU A 54 -7.50 0.57 -13.98
CA GLU A 54 -8.73 1.37 -14.13
C GLU A 54 -9.78 0.68 -15.03
N GLU A 55 -9.33 0.02 -16.08
CA GLU A 55 -10.18 -0.73 -17.00
C GLU A 55 -10.86 -1.96 -16.36
N ASP A 56 -10.28 -2.47 -15.26
CA ASP A 56 -10.79 -3.64 -14.53
C ASP A 56 -11.78 -3.26 -13.41
N VAL A 57 -12.04 -1.97 -13.18
CA VAL A 57 -12.93 -1.50 -12.09
C VAL A 57 -14.32 -2.11 -12.20
N GLU A 58 -14.93 -2.07 -13.38
CA GLU A 58 -16.29 -2.56 -13.58
C GLU A 58 -16.40 -4.09 -13.45
N PRO A 59 -15.55 -4.92 -14.07
CA PRO A 59 -15.57 -6.36 -13.81
C PRO A 59 -15.26 -6.72 -12.35
N ALA A 60 -14.30 -6.04 -11.69
CA ALA A 60 -14.01 -6.26 -10.27
C ALA A 60 -15.20 -5.92 -9.38
N HIS A 61 -15.84 -4.78 -9.61
CA HIS A 61 -17.03 -4.36 -8.87
C HIS A 61 -18.16 -5.39 -8.99
N ARG A 62 -18.44 -5.89 -10.20
CA ARG A 62 -19.44 -6.96 -10.40
C ARG A 62 -19.08 -8.25 -9.70
N ALA A 63 -17.80 -8.64 -9.71
CA ALA A 63 -17.33 -9.84 -9.02
C ALA A 63 -17.58 -9.76 -7.52
N LEU A 64 -17.27 -8.61 -6.88
CA LEU A 64 -17.53 -8.41 -5.45
C LEU A 64 -19.03 -8.34 -5.13
N ALA A 65 -19.83 -7.70 -5.99
CA ALA A 65 -21.28 -7.68 -5.82
C ALA A 65 -21.90 -9.08 -5.91
N ALA A 66 -21.37 -9.96 -6.79
CA ALA A 66 -21.81 -11.35 -6.90
C ALA A 66 -21.50 -12.19 -5.65
N LEU A 67 -20.50 -11.81 -4.83
CA LEU A 67 -20.26 -12.40 -3.51
C LEU A 67 -21.29 -11.98 -2.45
N GLY A 68 -22.22 -11.09 -2.80
CA GLY A 68 -23.19 -10.52 -1.87
C GLY A 68 -22.64 -9.38 -1.01
N LEU A 69 -21.46 -8.85 -1.34
CA LEU A 69 -20.87 -7.73 -0.61
C LEU A 69 -21.62 -6.43 -0.92
N ARG A 70 -21.78 -5.58 0.08
CA ARG A 70 -22.35 -4.24 -0.12
C ARG A 70 -21.28 -3.34 -0.73
N THR A 71 -21.51 -2.90 -1.96
CA THR A 71 -20.55 -2.06 -2.68
C THR A 71 -20.97 -0.58 -2.67
N ALA A 72 -19.99 0.32 -2.78
CA ALA A 72 -20.18 1.76 -2.90
C ALA A 72 -19.09 2.36 -3.82
N VAL A 73 -19.48 3.27 -4.68
CA VAL A 73 -18.58 4.05 -5.53
C VAL A 73 -18.50 5.47 -4.95
N PRO A 74 -17.43 5.80 -4.22
CA PRO A 74 -17.29 7.12 -3.65
C PRO A 74 -17.01 8.18 -4.74
N PRO A 75 -17.37 9.45 -4.50
CA PRO A 75 -17.22 10.51 -5.49
C PRO A 75 -15.76 10.90 -5.79
N GLU A 76 -14.82 10.48 -4.96
CA GLU A 76 -13.38 10.78 -5.08
C GLU A 76 -12.75 10.21 -6.34
N GLY A 77 -13.31 9.14 -6.91
CA GLY A 77 -12.95 8.63 -8.23
C GLY A 77 -11.53 8.01 -8.31
N TRP A 78 -11.06 7.38 -7.24
CA TRP A 78 -9.78 6.67 -7.22
C TRP A 78 -9.87 5.25 -6.64
N LEU A 79 -11.02 4.89 -6.07
CA LEU A 79 -11.31 3.56 -5.55
C LEU A 79 -12.81 3.22 -5.62
N VAL A 80 -13.13 1.93 -5.48
CA VAL A 80 -14.47 1.40 -5.18
C VAL A 80 -14.40 0.70 -3.83
N LYS A 81 -15.39 0.91 -2.98
CA LYS A 81 -15.51 0.26 -1.68
C LYS A 81 -16.44 -0.93 -1.71
N ALA A 82 -16.09 -1.98 -0.99
CA ALA A 82 -16.99 -3.07 -0.65
C ALA A 82 -16.89 -3.37 0.85
N TYR A 83 -17.91 -4.00 1.41
CA TYR A 83 -18.01 -4.28 2.83
C TYR A 83 -18.45 -5.74 3.02
N ASP A 84 -17.68 -6.46 3.81
CA ASP A 84 -17.99 -7.79 4.34
C ASP A 84 -18.15 -7.67 5.86
N ASP A 85 -19.37 -7.41 6.30
CA ASP A 85 -19.69 -6.97 7.67
C ASP A 85 -18.86 -5.74 8.08
N GLU A 86 -17.92 -5.89 9.03
CA GLU A 86 -17.05 -4.82 9.52
C GLU A 86 -15.75 -4.67 8.70
N ILE A 87 -15.47 -5.59 7.75
CA ILE A 87 -14.28 -5.53 6.93
C ILE A 87 -14.52 -4.62 5.74
N LEU A 88 -13.65 -3.63 5.58
CA LEU A 88 -13.60 -2.77 4.42
C LEU A 88 -12.71 -3.40 3.34
N ILE A 89 -13.20 -3.47 2.11
CA ILE A 89 -12.44 -3.84 0.93
C ILE A 89 -12.36 -2.61 0.02
N ASP A 90 -11.15 -2.13 -0.23
CA ASP A 90 -10.88 -1.03 -1.15
C ASP A 90 -10.28 -1.57 -2.45
N LEU A 91 -11.04 -1.47 -3.57
CA LEU A 91 -10.51 -1.67 -4.92
C LEU A 91 -9.92 -0.36 -5.40
N ILE A 92 -8.61 -0.24 -5.35
CA ILE A 92 -7.87 0.99 -5.62
C ILE A 92 -7.30 0.95 -7.04
N TYR A 93 -7.65 1.92 -7.88
CA TYR A 93 -7.19 2.00 -9.27
C TYR A 93 -6.38 3.26 -9.58
N ARG A 94 -6.39 4.27 -8.70
CA ARG A 94 -5.57 5.49 -8.81
C ARG A 94 -4.94 5.87 -7.47
N PRO A 95 -4.01 5.05 -6.93
CA PRO A 95 -3.32 5.39 -5.70
C PRO A 95 -2.37 6.57 -5.90
N SER A 96 -2.08 7.31 -4.83
CA SER A 96 -1.15 8.43 -4.87
C SER A 96 0.25 8.00 -5.35
N GLY A 97 0.77 8.66 -6.39
CA GLY A 97 2.13 8.45 -6.90
C GLY A 97 2.38 7.16 -7.68
N LEU A 98 1.34 6.42 -8.03
CA LEU A 98 1.42 5.19 -8.80
C LEU A 98 0.41 5.18 -9.95
N VAL A 99 0.78 4.49 -11.02
CA VAL A 99 -0.13 4.06 -12.08
C VAL A 99 -0.24 2.54 -11.99
N ILE A 100 -1.46 2.03 -11.94
CA ILE A 100 -1.71 0.59 -11.89
C ILE A 100 -1.98 0.10 -13.31
N ASP A 101 -0.98 -0.46 -13.92
CA ASP A 101 -0.95 -1.00 -15.27
C ASP A 101 -0.26 -2.38 -15.31
N ASP A 102 -0.06 -2.94 -16.49
CA ASP A 102 0.60 -4.23 -16.65
C ASP A 102 2.08 -4.18 -16.19
N GLU A 103 2.75 -3.03 -16.33
CA GLU A 103 4.12 -2.85 -15.87
C GLU A 103 4.17 -2.86 -14.32
N PHE A 104 3.21 -2.22 -13.68
CA PHE A 104 3.05 -2.31 -12.22
C PHE A 104 2.82 -3.75 -11.77
N LEU A 105 1.88 -4.47 -12.38
CA LEU A 105 1.58 -5.85 -12.01
C LEU A 105 2.77 -6.78 -12.24
N ALA A 106 3.52 -6.58 -13.33
CA ALA A 106 4.71 -7.38 -13.67
C ALA A 106 5.87 -7.21 -12.68
N ARG A 107 5.96 -6.10 -11.94
CA ARG A 107 6.98 -5.88 -10.89
C ARG A 107 6.53 -6.26 -9.49
N CYS A 108 5.26 -6.66 -9.30
CA CYS A 108 4.80 -7.22 -8.04
C CYS A 108 5.39 -8.61 -7.81
N ASP A 109 5.65 -8.93 -6.54
CA ASP A 109 6.12 -10.27 -6.19
C ASP A 109 4.94 -11.22 -6.00
N GLU A 110 5.04 -12.44 -6.52
CA GLU A 110 4.07 -13.48 -6.22
C GLU A 110 4.41 -14.14 -4.88
N LEU A 111 3.58 -13.90 -3.87
CA LEU A 111 3.78 -14.43 -2.52
C LEU A 111 2.62 -15.33 -2.09
N SER A 112 2.94 -16.30 -1.22
CA SER A 112 1.91 -17.13 -0.57
C SER A 112 1.37 -16.42 0.66
N VAL A 113 0.16 -15.89 0.55
CA VAL A 113 -0.55 -15.21 1.63
C VAL A 113 -1.62 -16.17 2.16
N GLN A 114 -1.37 -16.79 3.34
CA GLN A 114 -2.26 -17.78 3.93
C GLN A 114 -2.66 -18.92 2.96
N ALA A 115 -1.63 -19.49 2.32
CA ALA A 115 -1.76 -20.57 1.34
C ALA A 115 -2.48 -20.21 0.02
N VAL A 116 -2.72 -18.91 -0.23
CA VAL A 116 -3.19 -18.41 -1.53
C VAL A 116 -2.06 -17.63 -2.18
N TRP A 117 -1.68 -18.02 -3.40
CA TRP A 117 -0.71 -17.29 -4.20
C TRP A 117 -1.37 -16.07 -4.83
N MET A 118 -0.75 -14.92 -4.66
CA MET A 118 -1.22 -13.65 -5.24
C MET A 118 -0.07 -12.67 -5.44
N LEU A 119 -0.25 -11.72 -6.34
CA LEU A 119 0.67 -10.61 -6.50
C LEU A 119 0.59 -9.68 -5.27
N VAL A 120 1.74 -9.25 -4.77
CA VAL A 120 1.85 -8.35 -3.62
C VAL A 120 2.70 -7.16 -4.04
N MET A 121 2.18 -5.95 -3.84
CA MET A 121 2.87 -4.73 -4.23
C MET A 121 4.25 -4.64 -3.57
N PRO A 122 5.28 -4.10 -4.28
CA PRO A 122 6.59 -3.82 -3.70
C PRO A 122 6.49 -2.86 -2.51
N VAL A 123 7.38 -3.05 -1.52
CA VAL A 123 7.40 -2.19 -0.32
C VAL A 123 7.73 -0.73 -0.65
N ASP A 124 8.53 -0.49 -1.69
CA ASP A 124 8.85 0.85 -2.17
C ASP A 124 7.60 1.57 -2.68
N ASP A 125 6.79 0.87 -3.50
CA ASP A 125 5.52 1.40 -4.00
C ASP A 125 4.54 1.69 -2.86
N LEU A 126 4.48 0.81 -1.85
CA LEU A 126 3.67 1.02 -0.66
C LEU A 126 4.09 2.29 0.08
N LEU A 127 5.40 2.49 0.31
CA LEU A 127 5.90 3.69 1.00
C LEU A 127 5.69 4.95 0.16
N VAL A 128 5.94 4.91 -1.16
CA VAL A 128 5.68 6.03 -2.07
C VAL A 128 4.21 6.44 -1.99
N SER A 129 3.28 5.49 -2.14
CA SER A 129 1.85 5.78 -2.10
C SER A 129 1.42 6.36 -0.74
N LYS A 130 1.88 5.74 0.37
CA LYS A 130 1.58 6.24 1.72
C LYS A 130 2.13 7.66 1.95
N LEU A 131 3.35 7.94 1.54
CA LEU A 131 3.96 9.25 1.77
C LEU A 131 3.31 10.36 0.90
N LEU A 132 2.92 10.02 -0.33
CA LEU A 132 2.28 10.98 -1.23
C LEU A 132 0.78 11.17 -0.97
N SER A 133 0.15 10.28 -0.18
CA SER A 133 -1.23 10.47 0.28
C SER A 133 -1.35 11.40 1.51
N LEU A 134 -0.22 11.67 2.20
CA LEU A 134 -0.23 12.56 3.36
C LEU A 134 -0.42 14.03 2.95
N THR A 135 -1.20 14.74 3.74
CA THR A 135 -1.47 16.17 3.56
C THR A 135 -1.20 16.91 4.87
N GLU A 136 -1.15 18.23 4.83
CA GLU A 136 -0.98 19.07 6.04
C GLU A 136 -2.08 18.85 7.08
N HIS A 137 -3.26 18.43 6.65
CA HIS A 137 -4.41 18.16 7.53
C HIS A 137 -4.49 16.70 8.00
N HIS A 138 -3.78 15.79 7.33
CA HIS A 138 -3.73 14.36 7.65
C HIS A 138 -2.28 13.92 7.63
N LEU A 139 -1.54 14.33 8.66
CA LEU A 139 -0.12 14.07 8.81
C LEU A 139 0.11 13.06 9.94
N ASP A 140 0.10 11.77 9.59
CA ASP A 140 0.43 10.68 10.51
C ASP A 140 1.51 9.78 9.90
N PHE A 141 2.70 9.82 10.50
CA PHE A 141 3.82 8.97 10.14
C PHE A 141 3.81 7.60 10.84
N GLY A 142 2.93 7.37 11.80
CA GLY A 142 2.97 6.20 12.66
C GLY A 142 3.04 4.90 11.88
N ARG A 143 2.08 4.67 11.02
CA ARG A 143 2.02 3.45 10.21
C ARG A 143 3.18 3.32 9.21
N ALA A 144 3.58 4.42 8.58
CA ALA A 144 4.73 4.42 7.67
C ALA A 144 6.04 4.08 8.42
N LEU A 145 6.23 4.58 9.65
CA LEU A 145 7.38 4.26 10.48
C LEU A 145 7.41 2.79 10.93
N GLU A 146 6.26 2.22 11.30
CA GLU A 146 6.16 0.80 11.67
C GLU A 146 6.57 -0.11 10.50
N ILE A 147 6.03 0.15 9.30
CA ILE A 147 6.37 -0.56 8.07
C ILE A 147 7.87 -0.39 7.76
N SER A 148 8.36 0.84 7.80
CA SER A 148 9.76 1.16 7.53
C SER A 148 10.73 0.43 8.45
N ARG A 149 10.42 0.32 9.75
CA ARG A 149 11.24 -0.42 10.72
C ARG A 149 11.25 -1.91 10.45
N ALA A 150 10.07 -2.49 10.19
CA ALA A 150 9.92 -3.92 10.00
C ALA A 150 10.55 -4.40 8.69
N LEU A 151 10.44 -3.60 7.62
CA LEU A 151 10.83 -3.99 6.26
C LEU A 151 12.06 -3.23 5.73
N ARG A 152 12.82 -2.55 6.58
CA ARG A 152 13.94 -1.65 6.20
C ARG A 152 14.94 -2.26 5.22
N GLU A 153 15.18 -3.57 5.32
CA GLU A 153 16.13 -4.29 4.47
C GLU A 153 15.55 -4.64 3.07
N GLN A 154 14.25 -4.46 2.90
CA GLN A 154 13.53 -4.70 1.65
C GLN A 154 13.26 -3.40 0.88
N VAL A 155 13.54 -2.24 1.47
CA VAL A 155 13.26 -0.91 0.89
C VAL A 155 14.47 -0.39 0.13
N ASP A 156 14.28 -0.05 -1.15
CA ASP A 156 15.20 0.84 -1.86
C ASP A 156 14.92 2.30 -1.49
N TRP A 157 15.57 2.76 -0.44
CA TRP A 157 15.41 4.11 0.08
C TRP A 157 15.76 5.20 -0.93
N SER A 158 16.68 4.91 -1.85
CA SER A 158 17.08 5.86 -2.90
C SER A 158 15.96 6.04 -3.91
N GLU A 159 15.29 4.97 -4.28
CA GLU A 159 14.15 4.98 -5.19
C GLU A 159 12.93 5.65 -4.55
N VAL A 160 12.59 5.31 -3.30
CA VAL A 160 11.50 5.97 -2.56
C VAL A 160 11.75 7.48 -2.51
N ARG A 161 12.98 7.90 -2.19
CA ARG A 161 13.36 9.32 -2.16
C ARG A 161 13.18 9.98 -3.52
N ARG A 162 13.72 9.38 -4.58
CA ARG A 162 13.65 9.92 -5.94
C ARG A 162 12.21 10.18 -6.37
N ARG A 163 11.31 9.22 -6.07
CA ARG A 163 9.89 9.30 -6.44
C ARG A 163 9.08 10.28 -5.60
N THR A 164 9.52 10.58 -4.39
CA THR A 164 8.79 11.43 -3.44
C THR A 164 9.45 12.80 -3.19
N GLU A 165 10.55 13.13 -3.87
CA GLU A 165 11.36 14.34 -3.62
C GLU A 165 10.59 15.66 -3.74
N HIS A 166 9.53 15.70 -4.56
CA HIS A 166 8.67 16.86 -4.74
C HIS A 166 7.77 17.14 -3.53
N SER A 167 7.53 16.13 -2.65
CA SER A 167 6.71 16.29 -1.46
C SER A 167 7.54 16.73 -0.25
N PRO A 168 7.27 17.91 0.35
CA PRO A 168 7.94 18.35 1.58
C PRO A 168 7.67 17.41 2.76
N ILE A 169 6.48 16.81 2.84
CA ILE A 169 6.08 15.85 3.88
C ILE A 169 6.90 14.56 3.76
N ALA A 170 7.03 14.03 2.54
CA ALA A 170 7.85 12.84 2.31
C ALA A 170 9.33 13.10 2.63
N ARG A 171 9.86 14.27 2.27
CA ARG A 171 11.24 14.64 2.63
C ARG A 171 11.44 14.70 4.15
N ALA A 172 10.47 15.25 4.89
CA ALA A 172 10.50 15.27 6.36
C ALA A 172 10.51 13.85 6.94
N PHE A 173 9.67 12.96 6.40
CA PHE A 173 9.65 11.55 6.79
C PHE A 173 11.00 10.85 6.51
N LEU A 174 11.57 11.06 5.32
CA LEU A 174 12.85 10.45 4.94
C LEU A 174 14.01 10.93 5.82
N ASN A 175 14.03 12.19 6.23
CA ASN A 175 14.99 12.67 7.22
C ASN A 175 14.77 11.99 8.58
N LEU A 176 13.53 11.86 9.03
CA LEU A 176 13.19 11.20 10.28
C LEU A 176 13.65 9.74 10.31
N VAL A 177 13.45 8.96 9.25
CA VAL A 177 13.89 7.55 9.21
C VAL A 177 15.42 7.42 9.23
N VAL A 178 16.15 8.39 8.68
CA VAL A 178 17.63 8.46 8.81
C VAL A 178 18.03 8.79 10.23
N ASP A 179 17.43 9.80 10.86
CA ASP A 179 17.73 10.21 12.22
C ASP A 179 17.42 9.11 13.25
N LEU A 180 16.41 8.28 12.95
CA LEU A 180 16.05 7.10 13.74
C LEU A 180 16.93 5.85 13.45
N GLY A 181 17.89 5.93 12.52
CA GLY A 181 18.73 4.81 12.12
C GLY A 181 17.98 3.66 11.42
N ILE A 182 16.82 3.96 10.81
CA ILE A 182 16.02 3.00 10.04
C ILE A 182 16.59 2.88 8.63
N ALA A 183 16.97 4.00 8.01
CA ALA A 183 17.61 4.08 6.72
C ALA A 183 19.03 4.64 6.82
N GLY A 184 19.88 4.31 5.85
CA GLY A 184 21.25 4.85 5.78
C GLY A 184 21.29 6.33 5.42
N THR A 185 22.40 7.02 5.75
CA THR A 185 22.61 8.47 5.52
C THR A 185 22.60 8.87 4.05
N ALA A 186 22.79 7.94 3.12
CA ALA A 186 22.68 8.21 1.67
C ALA A 186 21.28 8.71 1.24
N VAL A 187 20.28 8.52 2.10
CA VAL A 187 18.90 8.97 1.89
C VAL A 187 18.68 10.42 2.34
N SER A 188 19.58 11.00 3.13
CA SER A 188 19.51 12.41 3.55
C SER A 188 19.73 13.35 2.36
N LEU A 189 18.99 14.47 2.31
CA LEU A 189 19.33 15.58 1.41
C LEU A 189 20.70 16.11 1.77
N PRO A 190 21.57 16.44 0.80
CA PRO A 190 22.74 17.24 1.10
C PRO A 190 22.24 18.54 1.78
N ALA A 191 22.82 18.84 2.94
CA ALA A 191 22.55 20.12 3.60
C ALA A 191 22.74 21.22 2.55
N LYS A 192 21.67 21.98 2.29
CA LYS A 192 21.77 23.17 1.45
C LYS A 192 22.85 24.03 2.09
N ALA A 193 23.99 24.15 1.43
CA ALA A 193 25.03 25.03 1.90
C ALA A 193 24.39 26.41 2.05
N MET A 194 24.26 26.87 3.28
CA MET A 194 23.92 28.24 3.60
C MET A 194 25.12 29.06 3.09
N ALA A 195 25.15 29.32 1.79
CA ALA A 195 26.03 30.34 1.26
C ALA A 195 25.55 31.65 1.86
N GLY A 196 26.25 32.09 2.90
CA GLY A 196 26.15 33.42 3.40
C GLY A 196 26.58 34.37 2.29
N GLU A 197 25.68 35.20 1.89
CA GLU A 197 26.06 36.49 1.28
C GLU A 197 26.31 37.46 2.41
N THR A 198 27.59 37.80 2.58
CA THR A 198 28.06 39.01 3.29
C THR A 198 27.75 40.21 2.47
#